data_2eac4651ad435383d75b012b858b243c
#
_entry.id   2eac4651ad435383d75b012b858b243c
#
_cell.length_a   1.000
_cell.length_b   1.000
_cell.length_c   1.000
_cell.angle_alpha   90.00
_cell.angle_beta   90.00
_cell.angle_gamma   90.00
#
_symmetry.space_group_name_H-M   'P 1'
#
loop_
_entity.id
_entity.type
_entity.pdbx_description
1 polymer ?
#
loop_
_entity_poly.entity_id
_entity_poly.type
_entity_poly.pdbx_seq_one_letter_code
_entity_poly.pdbx_strand_id
1 'polypeptide(L)'
;MLHIKPLSNELQQVALNELAEVPNRIPNDLQALRTWIEQEPHLNARLEEQFLIQYLRGCKYSLERAKAKIDLFFTLKSKFPDLFNVSDVNEAKFRKINSYGFGLPLPQPLNDNGPRIFFFKFEGDIAKGLIDIEDLFCVLNAMHEIFLMDDPYACINGIVYILDMKNISISMASQFTPSFLRKIVQFYEKSLPLRIKAVHLLNTPGFFHSVLSILLPLLSEKLRQRMFVYGQTYDNLEEKVPKKYLPLYLGGENGAREQILKDFDKKWLEYENYFKENANYGTHELLRPGKPIDFDSIYGLGGSFRILDVD
;
A
#
# COMPACT_ATOMS: atom_id res chain seq x y z
N MET A 1 25.50 14.73 7.82
CA MET A 1 24.65 14.06 8.83
C MET A 1 23.51 13.42 8.06
N LEU A 2 23.16 12.15 8.32
CA LEU A 2 22.04 11.49 7.61
C LEU A 2 20.71 12.12 8.02
N HIS A 3 19.84 12.40 7.03
CA HIS A 3 18.48 12.93 7.25
C HIS A 3 17.45 11.81 7.34
N ILE A 4 17.62 10.92 8.31
CA ILE A 4 16.75 9.78 8.58
C ILE A 4 16.10 9.98 9.95
N LYS A 5 14.78 9.77 10.03
CA LYS A 5 14.05 9.82 11.29
C LYS A 5 14.55 8.73 12.24
N PRO A 6 14.91 9.06 13.49
CA PRO A 6 15.37 8.08 14.47
C PRO A 6 14.27 7.08 14.80
N LEU A 7 14.66 5.85 15.07
CA LEU A 7 13.77 4.81 15.59
C LEU A 7 13.80 4.80 17.11
N SER A 8 12.72 4.33 17.75
CA SER A 8 12.78 3.94 19.17
C SER A 8 13.77 2.79 19.36
N ASN A 9 14.24 2.58 20.59
CA ASN A 9 15.16 1.48 20.89
C ASN A 9 14.58 0.12 20.47
N GLU A 10 13.29 -0.10 20.72
CA GLU A 10 12.59 -1.35 20.38
C GLU A 10 12.56 -1.57 18.86
N LEU A 11 12.17 -0.54 18.10
CA LEU A 11 12.13 -0.63 16.64
C LEU A 11 13.53 -0.77 16.03
N GLN A 12 14.54 -0.14 16.64
CA GLN A 12 15.94 -0.30 16.22
C GLN A 12 16.40 -1.74 16.42
N GLN A 13 16.03 -2.39 17.53
CA GLN A 13 16.35 -3.81 17.75
C GLN A 13 15.68 -4.71 16.70
N VAL A 14 14.44 -4.43 16.32
CA VAL A 14 13.77 -5.16 15.23
C VAL A 14 14.49 -4.95 13.89
N ALA A 15 14.91 -3.72 13.60
CA ALA A 15 15.66 -3.41 12.37
C ALA A 15 16.98 -4.20 12.30
N LEU A 16 17.72 -4.26 13.41
CA LEU A 16 18.97 -5.03 13.53
C LEU A 16 18.71 -6.54 13.36
N ASN A 17 17.76 -7.10 14.13
CA ASN A 17 17.61 -8.55 14.26
C ASN A 17 16.80 -9.18 13.11
N GLU A 18 15.79 -8.48 12.58
CA GLU A 18 14.87 -9.03 11.58
C GLU A 18 15.08 -8.51 10.18
N LEU A 19 15.62 -7.26 10.04
CA LEU A 19 15.75 -6.62 8.74
C LEU A 19 17.17 -6.61 8.19
N ALA A 20 18.12 -7.13 8.95
CA ALA A 20 19.56 -7.12 8.62
C ALA A 20 20.16 -5.70 8.50
N GLU A 21 19.60 -4.73 9.24
CA GLU A 21 20.15 -3.39 9.33
C GLU A 21 21.50 -3.41 10.04
N VAL A 22 22.53 -2.81 9.44
CA VAL A 22 23.85 -2.62 10.05
C VAL A 22 24.14 -1.13 10.05
N PRO A 23 24.03 -0.43 11.20
CA PRO A 23 24.10 1.03 11.27
C PRO A 23 25.29 1.65 10.54
N ASN A 24 26.47 1.08 10.69
CA ASN A 24 27.69 1.57 10.06
C ASN A 24 27.71 1.40 8.53
N ARG A 25 26.82 0.57 7.96
CA ARG A 25 26.70 0.37 6.51
C ARG A 25 25.63 1.24 5.86
N ILE A 26 24.71 1.82 6.63
CA ILE A 26 23.60 2.63 6.10
C ILE A 26 24.05 3.67 5.09
N PRO A 27 25.11 4.49 5.36
CA PRO A 27 25.56 5.48 4.38
C PRO A 27 25.97 4.87 3.04
N ASN A 28 26.69 3.77 3.06
CA ASN A 28 27.16 3.08 1.86
C ASN A 28 26.03 2.45 1.08
N ASP A 29 25.07 1.81 1.77
CA ASP A 29 23.91 1.17 1.16
C ASP A 29 22.97 2.21 0.51
N LEU A 30 22.78 3.37 1.15
CA LEU A 30 22.05 4.51 0.57
C LEU A 30 22.75 5.08 -0.65
N GLN A 31 24.07 5.26 -0.58
CA GLN A 31 24.86 5.75 -1.72
C GLN A 31 24.79 4.78 -2.90
N ALA A 32 24.83 3.48 -2.64
CA ALA A 32 24.68 2.47 -3.69
C ALA A 32 23.33 2.56 -4.41
N LEU A 33 22.21 2.81 -3.69
CA LEU A 33 20.91 3.05 -4.31
C LEU A 33 20.87 4.35 -5.10
N ARG A 34 21.43 5.45 -4.57
CA ARG A 34 21.49 6.74 -5.30
C ARG A 34 22.25 6.59 -6.61
N THR A 35 23.47 6.05 -6.53
CA THR A 35 24.31 5.87 -7.70
C THR A 35 23.61 5.01 -8.77
N TRP A 36 22.91 3.95 -8.34
CA TRP A 36 22.15 3.15 -9.27
C TRP A 36 20.99 3.95 -9.91
N ILE A 37 20.19 4.68 -9.13
CA ILE A 37 19.09 5.51 -9.68
C ILE A 37 19.62 6.51 -10.70
N GLU A 38 20.74 7.19 -10.39
CA GLU A 38 21.37 8.18 -11.27
C GLU A 38 21.92 7.56 -12.58
N GLN A 39 22.23 6.27 -12.59
CA GLN A 39 22.69 5.51 -13.75
C GLN A 39 21.57 4.95 -14.62
N GLU A 40 20.32 4.93 -14.13
CA GLU A 40 19.17 4.40 -14.87
C GLU A 40 18.52 5.52 -15.70
N PRO A 41 18.72 5.57 -17.03
CA PRO A 41 18.30 6.70 -17.86
C PRO A 41 16.77 6.85 -17.95
N HIS A 42 16.02 5.79 -17.66
CA HIS A 42 14.56 5.76 -17.69
C HIS A 42 13.94 6.21 -16.37
N LEU A 43 14.71 6.25 -15.26
CA LEU A 43 14.18 6.39 -13.92
C LEU A 43 14.47 7.75 -13.32
N ASN A 44 13.43 8.52 -13.03
CA ASN A 44 13.52 9.73 -12.21
C ASN A 44 12.84 9.47 -10.87
N ALA A 45 13.60 9.05 -9.87
CA ALA A 45 13.11 8.63 -8.56
C ALA A 45 13.55 9.60 -7.45
N ARG A 46 12.85 9.54 -6.31
CA ARG A 46 13.22 10.27 -5.10
C ARG A 46 14.57 9.78 -4.56
N LEU A 47 15.42 10.71 -4.16
CA LEU A 47 16.76 10.43 -3.63
C LEU A 47 16.88 10.74 -2.13
N GLU A 48 15.78 11.13 -1.46
CA GLU A 48 15.80 11.43 -0.03
C GLU A 48 16.16 10.19 0.79
N GLU A 49 17.03 10.34 1.75
CA GLU A 49 17.54 9.25 2.61
C GLU A 49 16.41 8.55 3.35
N GLN A 50 15.43 9.32 3.82
CA GLN A 50 14.24 8.78 4.50
C GLN A 50 13.42 7.88 3.57
N PHE A 51 13.28 8.22 2.29
CA PHE A 51 12.59 7.40 1.30
C PHE A 51 13.38 6.12 0.99
N LEU A 52 14.66 6.26 0.66
CA LEU A 52 15.52 5.15 0.24
C LEU A 52 15.74 4.11 1.33
N ILE A 53 15.90 4.55 2.61
CA ILE A 53 16.11 3.61 3.71
C ILE A 53 14.90 2.68 3.92
N GLN A 54 13.68 3.13 3.62
CA GLN A 54 12.51 2.28 3.75
C GLN A 54 12.54 1.12 2.75
N TYR A 55 13.07 1.36 1.54
CA TYR A 55 13.26 0.28 0.57
C TYR A 55 14.33 -0.72 1.03
N LEU A 56 15.42 -0.24 1.61
CA LEU A 56 16.43 -1.11 2.21
C LEU A 56 15.80 -1.96 3.33
N ARG A 57 15.10 -1.34 4.28
CA ARG A 57 14.44 -2.00 5.41
C ARG A 57 13.37 -2.99 4.95
N GLY A 58 12.47 -2.57 4.08
CA GLY A 58 11.40 -3.41 3.55
C GLY A 58 11.89 -4.62 2.75
N CYS A 59 13.05 -4.47 2.11
CA CYS A 59 13.74 -5.52 1.35
C CYS A 59 14.78 -6.30 2.17
N LYS A 60 14.88 -6.06 3.49
CA LYS A 60 15.89 -6.66 4.36
C LYS A 60 17.32 -6.47 3.81
N TYR A 61 17.63 -5.25 3.42
CA TYR A 61 18.90 -4.82 2.85
C TYR A 61 19.38 -5.60 1.61
N SER A 62 18.45 -6.25 0.89
CA SER A 62 18.73 -6.78 -0.46
C SER A 62 18.64 -5.63 -1.46
N LEU A 63 19.78 -5.14 -1.94
CA LEU A 63 19.87 -4.04 -2.90
C LEU A 63 19.08 -4.35 -4.17
N GLU A 64 19.23 -5.55 -4.74
CA GLU A 64 18.53 -5.93 -5.98
C GLU A 64 17.00 -5.91 -5.82
N ARG A 65 16.48 -6.34 -4.68
CA ARG A 65 15.04 -6.24 -4.40
C ARG A 65 14.61 -4.79 -4.17
N ALA A 66 15.44 -3.97 -3.53
CA ALA A 66 15.15 -2.56 -3.34
C ALA A 66 15.09 -1.81 -4.67
N LYS A 67 16.08 -2.02 -5.55
CA LYS A 67 16.12 -1.49 -6.92
C LYS A 67 14.87 -1.87 -7.71
N ALA A 68 14.55 -3.16 -7.78
CA ALA A 68 13.37 -3.64 -8.50
C ALA A 68 12.06 -3.04 -7.98
N LYS A 69 11.93 -2.85 -6.66
CA LYS A 69 10.74 -2.22 -6.06
C LYS A 69 10.66 -0.72 -6.34
N ILE A 70 11.76 0.01 -6.27
CA ILE A 70 11.82 1.43 -6.59
C ILE A 70 11.45 1.65 -8.06
N ASP A 71 12.06 0.90 -8.97
CA ASP A 71 11.75 0.97 -10.40
C ASP A 71 10.25 0.73 -10.64
N LEU A 72 9.70 -0.38 -10.12
CA LEU A 72 8.28 -0.70 -10.31
C LEU A 72 7.36 0.36 -9.68
N PHE A 73 7.72 0.92 -8.53
CA PHE A 73 6.93 1.97 -7.86
C PHE A 73 6.75 3.20 -8.77
N PHE A 74 7.84 3.72 -9.31
CA PHE A 74 7.78 4.88 -10.20
C PHE A 74 7.20 4.55 -11.57
N THR A 75 7.41 3.32 -12.05
CA THR A 75 6.78 2.82 -13.27
C THR A 75 5.26 2.79 -13.17
N LEU A 76 4.72 2.27 -12.05
CA LEU A 76 3.27 2.25 -11.82
C LEU A 76 2.69 3.67 -11.71
N LYS A 77 3.40 4.59 -11.06
CA LYS A 77 3.00 6.01 -10.97
C LYS A 77 2.94 6.68 -12.35
N SER A 78 3.88 6.38 -13.24
CA SER A 78 3.88 6.91 -14.61
C SER A 78 2.81 6.25 -15.49
N LYS A 79 2.59 4.94 -15.35
CA LYS A 79 1.65 4.20 -16.20
C LYS A 79 0.19 4.39 -15.80
N PHE A 80 -0.08 4.55 -14.51
CA PHE A 80 -1.43 4.69 -13.96
C PHE A 80 -1.49 5.91 -13.01
N PRO A 81 -1.25 7.13 -13.53
CA PRO A 81 -1.12 8.32 -12.69
C PRO A 81 -2.38 8.60 -11.86
N ASP A 82 -3.57 8.41 -12.42
CA ASP A 82 -4.84 8.65 -11.73
C ASP A 82 -5.02 7.76 -10.49
N LEU A 83 -4.38 6.58 -10.49
CA LEU A 83 -4.48 5.62 -9.38
C LEU A 83 -3.30 5.74 -8.39
N PHE A 84 -2.09 6.07 -8.85
CA PHE A 84 -0.88 5.96 -8.04
C PHE A 84 -0.07 7.26 -7.90
N ASN A 85 -0.38 8.32 -8.64
CA ASN A 85 0.44 9.52 -8.62
C ASN A 85 -0.31 10.77 -8.19
N VAL A 86 -0.67 10.84 -6.92
CA VAL A 86 -1.25 12.07 -6.33
C VAL A 86 -0.18 13.16 -6.30
N SER A 87 -0.51 14.32 -6.88
CA SER A 87 0.32 15.52 -6.85
C SER A 87 -0.34 16.70 -6.14
N ASP A 88 -1.65 16.68 -5.99
CA ASP A 88 -2.40 17.70 -5.24
C ASP A 88 -3.38 17.06 -4.24
N VAL A 89 -3.00 17.07 -2.96
CA VAL A 89 -3.85 16.57 -1.87
C VAL A 89 -4.95 17.55 -1.47
N ASN A 90 -4.98 18.76 -2.03
CA ASN A 90 -6.02 19.76 -1.82
C ASN A 90 -7.05 19.79 -2.95
N GLU A 91 -6.88 18.98 -4.00
CA GLU A 91 -7.87 18.84 -5.05
C GLU A 91 -9.24 18.47 -4.46
N ALA A 92 -10.30 19.13 -4.93
CA ALA A 92 -11.64 18.99 -4.38
C ALA A 92 -12.16 17.53 -4.42
N LYS A 93 -11.86 16.79 -5.51
CA LYS A 93 -12.20 15.36 -5.64
C LYS A 93 -11.47 14.54 -4.60
N PHE A 94 -10.15 14.72 -4.46
CA PHE A 94 -9.33 14.01 -3.48
C PHE A 94 -9.85 14.23 -2.05
N ARG A 95 -10.09 15.48 -1.66
CA ARG A 95 -10.61 15.84 -0.32
C ARG A 95 -11.99 15.25 -0.05
N LYS A 96 -12.88 15.26 -1.06
CA LYS A 96 -14.18 14.62 -0.96
C LYS A 96 -14.06 13.12 -0.73
N ILE A 97 -13.23 12.41 -1.49
CA ILE A 97 -13.00 10.96 -1.33
C ILE A 97 -12.39 10.66 0.05
N ASN A 98 -11.38 11.44 0.47
CA ASN A 98 -10.78 11.29 1.79
C ASN A 98 -11.81 11.45 2.93
N SER A 99 -12.77 12.37 2.80
CA SER A 99 -13.79 12.63 3.82
C SER A 99 -14.74 11.44 4.06
N TYR A 100 -14.85 10.51 3.12
CA TYR A 100 -15.61 9.27 3.32
C TYR A 100 -14.94 8.34 4.37
N GLY A 101 -13.65 8.52 4.66
CA GLY A 101 -12.95 7.72 5.67
C GLY A 101 -13.02 6.23 5.38
N PHE A 102 -12.84 5.84 4.12
CA PHE A 102 -12.83 4.44 3.70
C PHE A 102 -11.70 3.65 4.37
N GLY A 103 -10.51 4.24 4.45
CA GLY A 103 -9.36 3.65 5.12
C GLY A 103 -8.91 4.50 6.31
N LEU A 104 -8.67 3.87 7.45
CA LEU A 104 -8.31 4.51 8.70
C LEU A 104 -7.05 3.87 9.29
N PRO A 105 -5.92 4.59 9.32
CA PRO A 105 -4.75 4.15 10.07
C PRO A 105 -5.03 4.29 11.57
N LEU A 106 -5.10 3.17 12.28
CA LEU A 106 -5.40 3.22 13.70
C LEU A 106 -4.21 3.76 14.50
N PRO A 107 -4.46 4.62 15.52
CA PRO A 107 -3.41 5.34 16.24
C PRO A 107 -2.36 4.42 16.92
N GLN A 108 -2.83 3.35 17.58
CA GLN A 108 -1.93 2.43 18.28
C GLN A 108 -1.55 1.26 17.36
N PRO A 109 -0.25 0.90 17.26
CA PRO A 109 0.16 -0.31 16.57
C PRO A 109 -0.28 -1.54 17.35
N LEU A 110 -0.40 -2.68 16.68
CA LEU A 110 -0.78 -3.95 17.32
C LEU A 110 0.24 -4.30 18.42
N ASN A 111 -0.24 -4.70 19.58
CA ASN A 111 0.58 -5.04 20.76
C ASN A 111 1.56 -3.93 21.16
N ASP A 112 1.14 -2.68 21.02
CA ASP A 112 1.83 -1.44 21.39
C ASP A 112 3.12 -1.14 20.60
N ASN A 113 3.86 -2.16 20.17
CA ASN A 113 5.11 -2.04 19.40
C ASN A 113 5.12 -2.90 18.12
N GLY A 114 3.98 -3.47 17.71
CA GLY A 114 3.85 -4.35 16.56
C GLY A 114 3.59 -3.62 15.24
N PRO A 115 2.99 -4.29 14.26
CA PRO A 115 2.63 -3.68 12.98
C PRO A 115 1.53 -2.62 13.12
N ARG A 116 1.52 -1.65 12.20
CA ARG A 116 0.43 -0.67 12.09
C ARG A 116 -0.85 -1.38 11.66
N ILE A 117 -1.98 -1.03 12.29
CA ILE A 117 -3.28 -1.52 11.88
C ILE A 117 -3.91 -0.50 10.92
N PHE A 118 -4.38 -0.98 9.77
CA PHE A 118 -5.12 -0.19 8.81
C PHE A 118 -6.52 -0.79 8.65
N PHE A 119 -7.53 -0.03 9.03
CA PHE A 119 -8.93 -0.49 9.05
C PHE A 119 -9.70 0.09 7.87
N PHE A 120 -10.46 -0.75 7.18
CA PHE A 120 -11.32 -0.38 6.05
C PHE A 120 -12.77 -0.67 6.37
N LYS A 121 -13.66 0.23 5.92
CA LYS A 121 -15.09 0.09 6.11
C LYS A 121 -15.87 0.51 4.87
N PHE A 122 -16.75 -0.37 4.42
CA PHE A 122 -17.67 -0.06 3.34
C PHE A 122 -18.96 0.55 3.93
N GLU A 123 -19.19 1.84 3.72
CA GLU A 123 -20.36 2.57 4.21
C GLU A 123 -20.95 3.51 3.16
N GLY A 124 -22.23 3.89 3.32
CA GLY A 124 -22.88 4.90 2.50
C GLY A 124 -22.76 4.64 1.01
N ASP A 125 -22.34 5.65 0.27
CA ASP A 125 -22.22 5.60 -1.18
C ASP A 125 -21.09 4.67 -1.66
N ILE A 126 -20.04 4.50 -0.85
CA ILE A 126 -18.98 3.51 -1.10
C ILE A 126 -19.58 2.10 -1.10
N ALA A 127 -20.31 1.76 -0.07
CA ALA A 127 -20.91 0.42 0.06
C ALA A 127 -21.87 0.11 -1.09
N LYS A 128 -22.58 1.11 -1.60
CA LYS A 128 -23.49 0.98 -2.75
C LYS A 128 -22.78 0.88 -4.11
N GLY A 129 -21.47 1.15 -4.16
CA GLY A 129 -20.70 1.17 -5.41
C GLY A 129 -20.96 2.42 -6.25
N LEU A 130 -21.35 3.53 -5.62
CA LEU A 130 -21.57 4.82 -6.30
C LEU A 130 -20.27 5.65 -6.39
N ILE A 131 -19.24 5.22 -5.69
CA ILE A 131 -17.90 5.80 -5.74
C ILE A 131 -16.98 4.81 -6.47
N ASP A 132 -16.17 5.33 -7.38
CA ASP A 132 -15.21 4.52 -8.11
C ASP A 132 -14.15 3.94 -7.17
N ILE A 133 -13.88 2.64 -7.31
CA ILE A 133 -12.87 1.94 -6.50
C ILE A 133 -11.46 2.49 -6.75
N GLU A 134 -11.13 2.91 -7.97
CA GLU A 134 -9.82 3.49 -8.29
C GLU A 134 -9.64 4.83 -7.57
N ASP A 135 -10.69 5.66 -7.45
CA ASP A 135 -10.65 6.91 -6.68
C ASP A 135 -10.41 6.66 -5.18
N LEU A 136 -11.06 5.64 -4.60
CA LEU A 136 -10.82 5.25 -3.20
C LEU A 136 -9.37 4.82 -2.99
N PHE A 137 -8.85 3.98 -3.89
CA PHE A 137 -7.50 3.48 -3.80
C PHE A 137 -6.44 4.55 -4.11
N CYS A 138 -6.76 5.57 -4.91
CA CYS A 138 -5.90 6.73 -5.11
C CYS A 138 -5.56 7.41 -3.77
N VAL A 139 -6.58 7.69 -2.93
CA VAL A 139 -6.38 8.26 -1.59
C VAL A 139 -5.62 7.29 -0.68
N LEU A 140 -5.96 5.98 -0.70
CA LEU A 140 -5.27 4.98 0.09
C LEU A 140 -3.79 4.86 -0.29
N ASN A 141 -3.47 4.90 -1.58
CA ASN A 141 -2.10 4.82 -2.07
C ASN A 141 -1.28 6.02 -1.58
N ALA A 142 -1.85 7.22 -1.61
CA ALA A 142 -1.23 8.41 -1.03
C ALA A 142 -1.02 8.28 0.49
N MET A 143 -1.97 7.69 1.24
CA MET A 143 -1.78 7.40 2.67
C MET A 143 -0.57 6.48 2.90
N HIS A 144 -0.36 5.48 2.05
CA HIS A 144 0.78 4.58 2.17
C HIS A 144 2.12 5.27 1.85
N GLU A 145 2.12 6.30 0.98
CA GLU A 145 3.31 7.14 0.78
C GLU A 145 3.65 7.93 2.06
N ILE A 146 2.63 8.45 2.77
CA ILE A 146 2.88 9.07 4.09
C ILE A 146 3.45 8.06 5.09
N PHE A 147 2.94 6.82 5.10
CA PHE A 147 3.51 5.78 5.98
C PHE A 147 4.97 5.50 5.70
N LEU A 148 5.38 5.49 4.43
CA LEU A 148 6.78 5.35 4.07
C LEU A 148 7.65 6.45 4.68
N MET A 149 7.14 7.68 4.73
CA MET A 149 7.91 8.83 5.16
C MET A 149 7.83 9.06 6.68
N ASP A 150 6.76 8.59 7.33
CA ASP A 150 6.43 9.06 8.68
C ASP A 150 6.10 7.98 9.71
N ASP A 151 5.66 6.79 9.30
CA ASP A 151 5.25 5.75 10.25
C ASP A 151 6.34 4.69 10.48
N PRO A 152 7.10 4.75 11.57
CA PRO A 152 8.16 3.81 11.85
C PRO A 152 7.64 2.39 12.11
N TYR A 153 6.43 2.23 12.66
CA TYR A 153 5.84 0.91 12.91
C TYR A 153 5.46 0.23 11.60
N ALA A 154 4.84 0.96 10.66
CA ALA A 154 4.52 0.45 9.33
C ALA A 154 5.80 0.02 8.58
N CYS A 155 6.86 0.82 8.65
CA CYS A 155 8.12 0.55 7.96
C CYS A 155 8.88 -0.63 8.59
N ILE A 156 9.02 -0.65 9.92
CA ILE A 156 9.80 -1.66 10.64
C ILE A 156 9.02 -2.93 10.89
N ASN A 157 7.77 -2.85 11.34
CA ASN A 157 6.97 -4.02 11.71
C ASN A 157 5.95 -4.42 10.64
N GLY A 158 5.66 -3.54 9.66
CA GLY A 158 4.71 -3.80 8.59
C GLY A 158 3.29 -3.43 8.96
N ILE A 159 2.33 -3.91 8.18
CA ILE A 159 0.92 -3.51 8.29
C ILE A 159 0.03 -4.74 8.43
N VAL A 160 -0.98 -4.63 9.28
CA VAL A 160 -2.13 -5.53 9.38
C VAL A 160 -3.34 -4.79 8.81
N TYR A 161 -3.96 -5.36 7.79
CA TYR A 161 -5.19 -4.83 7.20
C TYR A 161 -6.41 -5.53 7.79
N ILE A 162 -7.43 -4.76 8.16
CA ILE A 162 -8.72 -5.25 8.60
C ILE A 162 -9.79 -4.60 7.73
N LEU A 163 -10.54 -5.39 6.97
CA LEU A 163 -11.57 -4.93 6.05
C LEU A 163 -12.94 -5.42 6.53
N ASP A 164 -13.80 -4.49 6.96
CA ASP A 164 -15.19 -4.81 7.30
C ASP A 164 -16.05 -4.78 6.02
N MET A 165 -16.42 -5.98 5.54
CA MET A 165 -17.18 -6.20 4.31
C MET A 165 -18.70 -6.21 4.53
N LYS A 166 -19.18 -5.91 5.75
CA LYS A 166 -20.58 -6.06 6.15
C LYS A 166 -21.59 -5.45 5.18
N ASN A 167 -21.28 -4.27 4.67
CA ASN A 167 -22.23 -3.50 3.85
C ASN A 167 -21.88 -3.47 2.36
N ILE A 168 -20.83 -4.21 1.93
CA ILE A 168 -20.43 -4.21 0.53
C ILE A 168 -21.55 -4.74 -0.37
N SER A 169 -21.91 -4.00 -1.41
CA SER A 169 -22.89 -4.44 -2.41
C SER A 169 -22.23 -5.22 -3.54
N ILE A 170 -23.05 -5.92 -4.34
CA ILE A 170 -22.60 -6.56 -5.58
C ILE A 170 -22.05 -5.51 -6.56
N SER A 171 -22.66 -4.33 -6.64
CA SER A 171 -22.18 -3.23 -7.47
C SER A 171 -20.77 -2.80 -7.09
N MET A 172 -20.50 -2.65 -5.78
CA MET A 172 -19.14 -2.33 -5.31
C MET A 172 -18.18 -3.50 -5.58
N ALA A 173 -18.60 -4.73 -5.32
CA ALA A 173 -17.78 -5.91 -5.57
C ALA A 173 -17.42 -6.09 -7.05
N SER A 174 -18.31 -5.72 -7.99
CA SER A 174 -18.04 -5.82 -9.43
C SER A 174 -16.94 -4.87 -9.93
N GLN A 175 -16.62 -3.83 -9.17
CA GLN A 175 -15.51 -2.92 -9.49
C GLN A 175 -14.12 -3.55 -9.23
N PHE A 176 -14.04 -4.64 -8.45
CA PHE A 176 -12.80 -5.40 -8.27
C PHE A 176 -12.49 -6.27 -9.50
N THR A 177 -12.33 -5.63 -10.65
CA THR A 177 -12.03 -6.30 -11.92
C THR A 177 -10.65 -6.99 -11.88
N PRO A 178 -10.41 -8.01 -12.73
CA PRO A 178 -9.08 -8.65 -12.81
C PRO A 178 -7.95 -7.66 -13.11
N SER A 179 -8.20 -6.64 -13.94
CA SER A 179 -7.22 -5.59 -14.24
C SER A 179 -6.90 -4.76 -13.00
N PHE A 180 -7.94 -4.28 -12.29
CA PHE A 180 -7.77 -3.52 -11.06
C PHE A 180 -7.02 -4.33 -9.98
N LEU A 181 -7.41 -5.59 -9.75
CA LEU A 181 -6.76 -6.46 -8.77
C LEU A 181 -5.27 -6.67 -9.09
N ARG A 182 -4.91 -6.84 -10.38
CA ARG A 182 -3.49 -6.92 -10.77
C ARG A 182 -2.73 -5.63 -10.45
N LYS A 183 -3.30 -4.44 -10.76
CA LYS A 183 -2.68 -3.14 -10.42
C LYS A 183 -2.41 -3.04 -8.92
N ILE A 184 -3.40 -3.39 -8.09
CA ILE A 184 -3.30 -3.34 -6.62
C ILE A 184 -2.25 -4.32 -6.08
N VAL A 185 -2.23 -5.56 -6.57
CA VAL A 185 -1.20 -6.54 -6.16
C VAL A 185 0.21 -6.07 -6.55
N GLN A 186 0.39 -5.53 -7.76
CA GLN A 186 1.68 -4.98 -8.18
C GLN A 186 2.11 -3.83 -7.27
N PHE A 187 1.20 -2.94 -6.92
CA PHE A 187 1.52 -1.81 -6.04
C PHE A 187 1.84 -2.27 -4.62
N TYR A 188 0.92 -2.94 -3.94
CA TYR A 188 1.06 -3.27 -2.51
C TYR A 188 2.07 -4.37 -2.21
N GLU A 189 2.14 -5.41 -3.04
CA GLU A 189 3.03 -6.53 -2.78
C GLU A 189 4.40 -6.37 -3.47
N LYS A 190 4.40 -5.86 -4.72
CA LYS A 190 5.62 -5.88 -5.54
C LYS A 190 6.39 -4.56 -5.53
N SER A 191 5.72 -3.39 -5.37
CA SER A 191 6.40 -2.10 -5.43
C SER A 191 6.63 -1.45 -4.07
N LEU A 192 5.63 -1.47 -3.16
CA LEU A 192 5.82 -0.88 -1.84
C LEU A 192 6.80 -1.70 -0.97
N PRO A 193 7.69 -1.06 -0.22
CA PRO A 193 8.55 -1.73 0.74
C PRO A 193 7.85 -2.09 2.06
N LEU A 194 6.57 -1.71 2.22
CA LEU A 194 5.77 -2.02 3.40
C LEU A 194 5.37 -3.50 3.42
N ARG A 195 5.63 -4.17 4.55
CA ARG A 195 5.41 -5.61 4.67
C ARG A 195 4.01 -5.91 5.16
N ILE A 196 3.20 -6.60 4.38
CA ILE A 196 1.87 -7.06 4.81
C ILE A 196 2.05 -8.24 5.77
N LYS A 197 1.59 -8.09 7.00
CA LYS A 197 1.67 -9.10 8.06
C LYS A 197 0.43 -9.97 8.14
N ALA A 198 -0.74 -9.38 7.95
CA ALA A 198 -2.02 -10.08 7.86
C ALA A 198 -3.04 -9.23 7.09
N VAL A 199 -4.04 -9.89 6.52
CA VAL A 199 -5.24 -9.28 5.93
C VAL A 199 -6.45 -10.03 6.50
N HIS A 200 -7.29 -9.34 7.26
CA HIS A 200 -8.49 -9.87 7.87
C HIS A 200 -9.73 -9.32 7.14
N LEU A 201 -10.48 -10.18 6.46
CA LEU A 201 -11.74 -9.83 5.79
C LEU A 201 -12.89 -10.24 6.70
N LEU A 202 -13.51 -9.27 7.38
CA LEU A 202 -14.61 -9.47 8.32
C LEU A 202 -15.96 -9.40 7.60
N ASN A 203 -16.95 -10.10 8.10
CA ASN A 203 -18.32 -10.06 7.58
C ASN A 203 -18.40 -10.31 6.05
N THR A 204 -17.57 -11.20 5.52
CA THR A 204 -17.44 -11.43 4.08
C THR A 204 -18.69 -12.08 3.52
N PRO A 205 -19.44 -11.41 2.62
CA PRO A 205 -20.64 -12.01 2.01
C PRO A 205 -20.26 -13.07 0.99
N GLY A 206 -21.13 -14.06 0.81
CA GLY A 206 -20.87 -15.23 -0.06
C GLY A 206 -20.53 -14.85 -1.51
N PHE A 207 -21.16 -13.82 -2.07
CA PHE A 207 -20.85 -13.38 -3.44
C PHE A 207 -19.43 -12.83 -3.61
N PHE A 208 -18.76 -12.39 -2.53
CA PHE A 208 -17.39 -11.87 -2.59
C PHE A 208 -16.35 -12.98 -2.85
N HIS A 209 -16.73 -14.25 -2.69
CA HIS A 209 -15.86 -15.37 -3.05
C HIS A 209 -15.45 -15.36 -4.54
N SER A 210 -16.26 -14.80 -5.43
CA SER A 210 -15.89 -14.62 -6.84
C SER A 210 -14.71 -13.65 -6.99
N VAL A 211 -14.67 -12.56 -6.22
CA VAL A 211 -13.53 -11.63 -6.19
C VAL A 211 -12.29 -12.32 -5.63
N LEU A 212 -12.45 -13.07 -4.53
CA LEU A 212 -11.34 -13.81 -3.93
C LEU A 212 -10.77 -14.87 -4.86
N SER A 213 -11.59 -15.54 -5.66
CA SER A 213 -11.13 -16.54 -6.65
C SER A 213 -10.22 -15.94 -7.73
N ILE A 214 -10.38 -14.64 -8.03
CA ILE A 214 -9.51 -13.90 -8.95
C ILE A 214 -8.27 -13.37 -8.22
N LEU A 215 -8.44 -12.85 -7.00
CA LEU A 215 -7.37 -12.22 -6.23
C LEU A 215 -6.33 -13.24 -5.75
N LEU A 216 -6.76 -14.36 -5.14
CA LEU A 216 -5.84 -15.29 -4.49
C LEU A 216 -4.75 -15.86 -5.40
N PRO A 217 -5.02 -16.23 -6.68
CA PRO A 217 -3.97 -16.67 -7.59
C PRO A 217 -2.93 -15.60 -7.95
N LEU A 218 -3.28 -14.30 -7.83
CA LEU A 218 -2.37 -13.19 -8.12
C LEU A 218 -1.36 -12.93 -7.00
N LEU A 219 -1.69 -13.37 -5.77
CA LEU A 219 -0.85 -13.16 -4.58
C LEU A 219 0.28 -14.20 -4.51
N SER A 220 1.41 -13.80 -3.91
CA SER A 220 2.42 -14.76 -3.50
C SER A 220 1.86 -15.76 -2.49
N GLU A 221 2.42 -16.96 -2.44
CA GLU A 221 2.03 -17.97 -1.45
C GLU A 221 2.09 -17.44 -0.02
N LYS A 222 3.14 -16.70 0.30
CA LYS A 222 3.33 -16.06 1.60
C LYS A 222 2.18 -15.10 1.95
N LEU A 223 1.68 -14.31 1.00
CA LEU A 223 0.58 -13.38 1.26
C LEU A 223 -0.75 -14.12 1.33
N ARG A 224 -0.97 -15.15 0.51
CA ARG A 224 -2.16 -16.03 0.62
C ARG A 224 -2.30 -16.65 2.01
N GLN A 225 -1.21 -17.14 2.60
CA GLN A 225 -1.19 -17.70 3.96
C GLN A 225 -1.47 -16.67 5.07
N ARG A 226 -1.42 -15.38 4.74
CA ARG A 226 -1.70 -14.26 5.64
C ARG A 226 -3.08 -13.65 5.46
N MET A 227 -3.89 -14.21 4.56
CA MET A 227 -5.27 -13.79 4.36
C MET A 227 -6.21 -14.65 5.21
N PHE A 228 -7.01 -13.98 6.02
CA PHE A 228 -7.99 -14.60 6.90
C PHE A 228 -9.38 -14.09 6.51
N VAL A 229 -10.24 -15.00 6.08
CA VAL A 229 -11.61 -14.68 5.64
C VAL A 229 -12.58 -15.15 6.74
N TYR A 230 -13.31 -14.20 7.30
CA TYR A 230 -14.32 -14.47 8.32
C TYR A 230 -15.72 -14.29 7.72
N GLY A 231 -16.66 -15.16 8.15
CA GLY A 231 -18.07 -15.02 7.80
C GLY A 231 -18.75 -13.91 8.60
N GLN A 232 -20.01 -14.12 8.98
CA GLN A 232 -20.78 -13.14 9.76
C GLN A 232 -20.31 -12.99 11.21
N THR A 233 -19.64 -13.99 11.75
CA THR A 233 -18.97 -13.95 13.06
C THR A 233 -17.48 -13.92 12.87
N TYR A 234 -16.78 -13.16 13.70
CA TYR A 234 -15.31 -13.03 13.67
C TYR A 234 -14.70 -13.24 15.07
N ASP A 235 -15.30 -14.18 15.83
CA ASP A 235 -14.90 -14.46 17.21
C ASP A 235 -13.41 -14.79 17.34
N ASN A 236 -12.82 -15.42 16.32
CA ASN A 236 -11.39 -15.76 16.29
C ASN A 236 -10.48 -14.57 15.90
N LEU A 237 -11.04 -13.39 15.60
CA LEU A 237 -10.23 -12.22 15.33
C LEU A 237 -9.48 -11.76 16.58
N GLU A 238 -10.13 -11.83 17.75
CA GLU A 238 -9.55 -11.36 19.02
C GLU A 238 -8.30 -12.15 19.43
N GLU A 239 -8.14 -13.39 18.96
CA GLU A 239 -6.90 -14.17 19.15
C GLU A 239 -5.70 -13.56 18.41
N LYS A 240 -5.95 -12.88 17.29
CA LYS A 240 -4.91 -12.27 16.42
C LYS A 240 -4.80 -10.76 16.61
N VAL A 241 -5.91 -10.11 16.85
CA VAL A 241 -6.02 -8.67 17.08
C VAL A 241 -6.89 -8.46 18.32
N PRO A 242 -6.30 -8.36 19.51
CA PRO A 242 -7.05 -8.16 20.75
C PRO A 242 -7.96 -6.94 20.67
N LYS A 243 -9.13 -7.03 21.28
CA LYS A 243 -10.23 -6.05 21.16
C LYS A 243 -9.78 -4.61 21.41
N LYS A 244 -8.90 -4.37 22.37
CA LYS A 244 -8.39 -3.02 22.67
C LYS A 244 -7.73 -2.32 21.47
N TYR A 245 -7.15 -3.09 20.50
CA TYR A 245 -6.53 -2.55 19.30
C TYR A 245 -7.48 -2.37 18.13
N LEU A 246 -8.75 -2.78 18.27
CA LEU A 246 -9.78 -2.51 17.28
C LEU A 246 -10.30 -1.06 17.42
N PRO A 247 -10.86 -0.47 16.34
CA PRO A 247 -11.45 0.86 16.45
C PRO A 247 -12.70 0.85 17.34
N LEU A 248 -13.09 2.02 17.87
CA LEU A 248 -14.29 2.18 18.70
C LEU A 248 -15.54 1.61 18.02
N TYR A 249 -15.63 1.71 16.71
CA TYR A 249 -16.71 1.15 15.90
C TYR A 249 -16.92 -0.36 16.10
N LEU A 250 -15.87 -1.13 16.31
CA LEU A 250 -15.91 -2.58 16.61
C LEU A 250 -15.87 -2.85 18.12
N GLY A 251 -16.13 -1.85 18.96
CA GLY A 251 -16.13 -1.97 20.41
C GLY A 251 -14.73 -2.03 21.03
N GLY A 252 -13.68 -1.64 20.28
CA GLY A 252 -12.31 -1.52 20.76
C GLY A 252 -12.02 -0.13 21.36
N GLU A 253 -10.73 0.18 21.54
CA GLU A 253 -10.26 1.42 22.18
C GLU A 253 -9.31 2.21 21.27
N ASN A 254 -9.03 1.74 20.07
CA ASN A 254 -7.99 2.27 19.17
C ASN A 254 -8.52 3.37 18.23
N GLY A 255 -9.14 4.38 18.81
CA GLY A 255 -9.51 5.62 18.15
C GLY A 255 -10.93 5.65 17.57
N ALA A 256 -11.51 6.87 17.60
CA ALA A 256 -12.75 7.20 16.91
C ALA A 256 -12.46 7.65 15.49
N ARG A 257 -13.33 7.29 14.53
CA ARG A 257 -13.19 7.62 13.10
C ARG A 257 -12.95 9.10 12.86
N GLU A 258 -13.77 9.94 13.49
CA GLU A 258 -13.73 11.40 13.31
C GLU A 258 -12.39 11.98 13.76
N GLN A 259 -11.85 11.48 14.87
CA GLN A 259 -10.55 11.92 15.38
C GLN A 259 -9.41 11.45 14.47
N ILE A 260 -9.44 10.19 13.99
CA ILE A 260 -8.44 9.65 13.07
C ILE A 260 -8.40 10.46 11.78
N LEU A 261 -9.56 10.77 11.19
CA LEU A 261 -9.65 11.59 9.97
C LEU A 261 -9.08 13.00 10.20
N LYS A 262 -9.47 13.64 11.31
CA LYS A 262 -8.96 14.97 11.67
C LYS A 262 -7.44 15.00 11.87
N ASP A 263 -6.87 13.96 12.47
CA ASP A 263 -5.43 13.88 12.67
C ASP A 263 -4.70 13.57 11.35
N PHE A 264 -5.31 12.76 10.47
CA PHE A 264 -4.75 12.50 9.16
C PHE A 264 -4.86 13.71 8.21
N ASP A 265 -5.88 14.57 8.38
CA ASP A 265 -5.97 15.84 7.66
C ASP A 265 -4.78 16.76 7.90
N LYS A 266 -4.22 16.75 9.12
CA LYS A 266 -2.98 17.47 9.43
C LYS A 266 -1.80 16.89 8.65
N LYS A 267 -1.76 15.55 8.48
CA LYS A 267 -0.72 14.88 7.70
C LYS A 267 -0.77 15.26 6.22
N TRP A 268 -1.96 15.40 5.63
CA TRP A 268 -2.08 15.90 4.27
C TRP A 268 -1.44 17.28 4.08
N LEU A 269 -1.65 18.19 5.02
CA LEU A 269 -1.05 19.53 5.00
C LEU A 269 0.47 19.47 5.22
N GLU A 270 0.93 18.65 6.16
CA GLU A 270 2.36 18.47 6.45
C GLU A 270 3.12 17.93 5.24
N TYR A 271 2.49 17.02 4.47
CA TYR A 271 3.10 16.37 3.30
C TYR A 271 2.68 16.98 1.95
N GLU A 272 2.02 18.15 1.96
CA GLU A 272 1.57 18.82 0.73
C GLU A 272 2.72 19.01 -0.29
N ASN A 273 3.87 19.51 0.15
CA ASN A 273 5.03 19.71 -0.73
C ASN A 273 5.59 18.38 -1.25
N TYR A 274 5.61 17.33 -0.42
CA TYR A 274 5.99 15.99 -0.87
C TYR A 274 5.12 15.53 -2.05
N PHE A 275 3.81 15.72 -1.97
CA PHE A 275 2.90 15.36 -3.06
C PHE A 275 3.07 16.26 -4.29
N LYS A 276 3.24 17.56 -4.13
CA LYS A 276 3.53 18.47 -5.26
C LYS A 276 4.75 18.03 -6.05
N GLU A 277 5.78 17.56 -5.39
CA GLU A 277 6.98 17.04 -6.03
C GLU A 277 6.76 15.74 -6.80
N ASN A 278 5.71 14.96 -6.50
CA ASN A 278 5.39 13.71 -7.20
C ASN A 278 5.20 13.91 -8.70
N ALA A 279 4.77 15.10 -9.15
CA ALA A 279 4.67 15.45 -10.56
C ALA A 279 6.02 15.37 -11.32
N ASN A 280 7.15 15.45 -10.60
CA ASN A 280 8.49 15.42 -11.19
C ASN A 280 9.06 14.00 -11.27
N TYR A 281 8.48 13.02 -10.58
CA TYR A 281 9.02 11.66 -10.47
C TYR A 281 8.23 10.66 -11.31
N GLY A 282 8.96 9.70 -11.88
CA GLY A 282 8.36 8.66 -12.71
C GLY A 282 9.38 7.93 -13.56
N THR A 283 8.90 7.30 -14.63
CA THR A 283 9.76 6.62 -15.61
C THR A 283 9.49 7.09 -17.04
N HIS A 284 10.54 7.08 -17.84
CA HIS A 284 10.46 7.31 -19.29
C HIS A 284 10.77 6.00 -20.02
N GLU A 285 9.76 5.20 -20.29
CA GLU A 285 9.91 3.81 -20.74
C GLU A 285 10.71 3.66 -22.06
N LEU A 286 10.74 4.66 -22.93
CA LEU A 286 11.56 4.64 -24.15
C LEU A 286 13.09 4.65 -23.88
N LEU A 287 13.48 5.12 -22.69
CA LEU A 287 14.88 5.14 -22.26
C LEU A 287 15.26 3.92 -21.42
N ARG A 288 14.31 3.02 -21.15
CA ARG A 288 14.55 1.83 -20.32
C ARG A 288 15.57 0.89 -21.01
N PRO A 289 16.65 0.51 -20.32
CA PRO A 289 17.57 -0.50 -20.83
C PRO A 289 16.86 -1.84 -21.04
N GLY A 290 17.09 -2.46 -22.20
CA GLY A 290 16.48 -3.76 -22.53
C GLY A 290 15.10 -3.65 -23.16
N LYS A 291 14.21 -4.61 -22.80
CA LYS A 291 12.84 -4.61 -23.32
C LYS A 291 11.92 -3.75 -22.45
N PRO A 292 11.05 -2.93 -23.06
CA PRO A 292 9.99 -2.25 -22.31
C PRO A 292 9.14 -3.25 -21.51
N ILE A 293 8.58 -2.80 -20.40
CA ILE A 293 7.64 -3.62 -19.63
C ILE A 293 6.38 -3.80 -20.46
N ASP A 294 6.01 -5.04 -20.74
CA ASP A 294 4.78 -5.38 -21.43
C ASP A 294 3.58 -5.31 -20.48
N PHE A 295 3.07 -4.10 -20.29
CA PHE A 295 1.92 -3.83 -19.45
C PHE A 295 0.65 -4.49 -19.96
N ASP A 296 0.49 -4.60 -21.29
CA ASP A 296 -0.71 -5.18 -21.88
C ASP A 296 -0.82 -6.66 -21.55
N SER A 297 0.32 -7.39 -21.59
CA SER A 297 0.39 -8.77 -21.13
C SER A 297 0.16 -8.91 -19.62
N ILE A 298 0.77 -8.03 -18.80
CA ILE A 298 0.69 -8.11 -17.34
C ILE A 298 -0.74 -7.80 -16.84
N TYR A 299 -1.40 -6.81 -17.44
CA TYR A 299 -2.71 -6.34 -16.96
C TYR A 299 -3.89 -6.86 -17.78
N GLY A 300 -3.65 -7.60 -18.87
CA GLY A 300 -4.69 -8.13 -19.75
C GLY A 300 -5.42 -7.03 -20.52
N LEU A 301 -4.75 -5.91 -20.80
CA LEU A 301 -5.29 -4.80 -21.59
C LEU A 301 -5.26 -5.10 -23.09
N GLY A 302 -4.35 -5.98 -23.53
CA GLY A 302 -4.33 -6.54 -24.87
C GLY A 302 -5.42 -7.60 -24.98
N GLY A 303 -6.54 -7.30 -25.62
CA GLY A 303 -7.56 -8.30 -25.93
C GLY A 303 -6.91 -9.41 -26.75
N SER A 304 -6.80 -10.61 -26.19
CA SER A 304 -6.44 -11.78 -26.97
C SER A 304 -7.62 -12.15 -27.85
N PHE A 305 -7.77 -11.52 -29.00
CA PHE A 305 -8.50 -12.12 -30.10
C PHE A 305 -7.67 -13.34 -30.53
N ARG A 306 -7.96 -14.51 -29.98
CA ARG A 306 -7.66 -15.74 -30.69
C ARG A 306 -8.47 -15.71 -31.97
N ILE A 307 -7.78 -15.51 -33.09
CA ILE A 307 -8.34 -15.85 -34.39
C ILE A 307 -8.59 -17.36 -34.32
N LEU A 308 -9.85 -17.76 -34.19
CA LEU A 308 -10.25 -19.13 -34.46
C LEU A 308 -10.14 -19.27 -35.99
N ASP A 309 -9.08 -19.91 -36.47
CA ASP A 309 -9.08 -20.48 -37.81
C ASP A 309 -10.18 -21.55 -37.82
N VAL A 310 -11.25 -21.23 -38.47
CA VAL A 310 -12.33 -22.17 -38.80
C VAL A 310 -12.00 -22.69 -40.18
N ASP A 311 -11.43 -23.91 -40.25
CA ASP A 311 -11.36 -24.73 -41.47
C ASP A 311 -12.76 -25.22 -41.89
#